data_861af66325796173c738cfa3e41211fc
#
_entry.id   861af66325796173c738cfa3e41211fc
#
_cell.length_a   1.000
_cell.length_b   1.000
_cell.length_c   1.000
_cell.angle_alpha   90.00
_cell.angle_beta   90.00
_cell.angle_gamma   90.00
#
_symmetry.space_group_name_H-M   'P 1'
#
loop_
_entity.id
_entity.type
_entity.pdbx_description
1 polymer ?
#
loop_
_entity_poly.entity_id
_entity_poly.type
_entity_poly.pdbx_seq_one_letter_code
_entity_poly.pdbx_strand_id
1 'polypeptide(L)'
;MKKLVLFITSIITVVILTACSSNSMKNKLQEVKEKNKIVLGVSPDYPPYEFLTTENGNKKVVGADIYLAEQVAKKLGVQVEIQQMAFDSLIAALNANKVDMVISGVNPTEERKKAVDFSDVYYTSKGIFVVNKDSEQIKSVADLKNKKIGVQKGSTYETYAKEQLKMDDKNIQALTDVPSLLQDLKNKKIDAVLIPDDVAKIAMNKYTDIKISSFTADNDPEATGMAIVFKKGKNDSNKELLEQVNAVIKEIQDQKAFEKELDKYAKVAAQSE
;
A
#
# COMPACT_ATOMS: atom_id res chain seq x y z
N MET A 1 -2.72 -94.24 6.85
CA MET A 1 -1.78 -93.15 6.86
C MET A 1 -2.55 -91.91 6.37
N LYS A 2 -3.13 -91.19 7.29
CA LYS A 2 -3.99 -90.02 6.99
C LYS A 2 -3.17 -88.74 7.23
N LYS A 3 -2.91 -87.97 6.18
CA LYS A 3 -2.22 -86.69 6.27
C LYS A 3 -3.20 -85.60 6.74
N LEU A 4 -2.92 -85.01 7.90
CA LEU A 4 -3.68 -83.88 8.45
C LEU A 4 -3.10 -82.62 7.85
N VAL A 5 -3.91 -81.93 7.06
CA VAL A 5 -3.59 -80.64 6.52
C VAL A 5 -4.14 -79.56 7.46
N LEU A 6 -3.25 -78.85 8.17
CA LEU A 6 -3.61 -77.71 8.99
C LEU A 6 -3.77 -76.48 8.08
N PHE A 7 -4.96 -75.91 7.97
CA PHE A 7 -5.23 -74.60 7.38
C PHE A 7 -5.00 -73.51 8.44
N ILE A 8 -3.91 -72.78 8.30
CA ILE A 8 -3.68 -71.54 9.08
C ILE A 8 -4.31 -70.41 8.33
N THR A 9 -5.49 -69.95 8.79
CA THR A 9 -6.18 -68.74 8.30
C THR A 9 -5.53 -67.54 8.95
N SER A 10 -4.66 -66.83 8.21
CA SER A 10 -4.05 -65.57 8.64
C SER A 10 -5.09 -64.44 8.41
N ILE A 11 -5.66 -63.92 9.49
CA ILE A 11 -6.53 -62.76 9.46
C ILE A 11 -5.62 -61.52 9.36
N ILE A 12 -5.50 -60.98 8.16
CA ILE A 12 -4.86 -59.67 7.94
C ILE A 12 -5.87 -58.60 8.32
N THR A 13 -5.72 -58.04 9.52
CA THR A 13 -6.46 -56.87 9.96
C THR A 13 -5.90 -55.64 9.22
N VAL A 14 -6.56 -55.24 8.14
CA VAL A 14 -6.28 -53.97 7.45
C VAL A 14 -6.82 -52.84 8.35
N VAL A 15 -5.92 -52.20 9.11
CA VAL A 15 -6.20 -50.97 9.80
C VAL A 15 -6.26 -49.86 8.72
N ILE A 16 -7.44 -49.55 8.24
CA ILE A 16 -7.67 -48.38 7.41
C ILE A 16 -7.51 -47.16 8.34
N LEU A 17 -6.31 -46.57 8.36
CA LEU A 17 -6.09 -45.23 8.85
C LEU A 17 -6.86 -44.30 7.93
N THR A 18 -8.12 -44.03 8.26
CA THR A 18 -8.84 -42.87 7.75
C THR A 18 -8.13 -41.62 8.27
N ALA A 19 -7.10 -41.20 7.54
CA ALA A 19 -6.63 -39.84 7.64
C ALA A 19 -7.79 -38.96 7.23
N CYS A 20 -8.58 -38.49 8.22
CA CYS A 20 -9.43 -37.34 8.06
C CYS A 20 -8.49 -36.16 7.71
N SER A 21 -8.22 -36.02 6.42
CA SER A 21 -7.74 -34.77 5.88
C SER A 21 -8.87 -33.78 6.09
N SER A 22 -8.92 -33.19 7.27
CA SER A 22 -9.66 -31.97 7.47
C SER A 22 -9.03 -30.98 6.50
N ASN A 23 -9.72 -30.75 5.39
CA ASN A 23 -9.44 -29.68 4.46
C ASN A 23 -9.81 -28.35 5.17
N SER A 24 -9.16 -28.09 6.31
CA SER A 24 -9.20 -26.79 6.94
C SER A 24 -8.55 -25.84 5.94
N MET A 25 -9.33 -24.94 5.39
CA MET A 25 -8.79 -23.88 4.54
C MET A 25 -7.61 -23.28 5.29
N LYS A 26 -6.41 -23.37 4.68
CA LYS A 26 -5.20 -22.85 5.31
C LYS A 26 -5.45 -21.38 5.66
N ASN A 27 -5.25 -21.06 6.91
CA ASN A 27 -5.25 -19.72 7.44
C ASN A 27 -4.07 -18.97 6.81
N LYS A 28 -4.30 -17.74 6.34
CA LYS A 28 -3.27 -16.94 5.65
C LYS A 28 -2.02 -16.71 6.50
N LEU A 29 -2.18 -16.57 7.81
CA LEU A 29 -1.05 -16.45 8.75
C LEU A 29 -0.16 -17.71 8.71
N GLN A 30 -0.75 -18.90 8.66
CA GLN A 30 0.01 -20.15 8.56
C GLN A 30 0.76 -20.25 7.23
N GLU A 31 0.12 -19.85 6.11
CA GLU A 31 0.78 -19.83 4.80
C GLU A 31 2.02 -18.93 4.80
N VAL A 32 1.91 -17.73 5.37
CA VAL A 32 3.02 -16.77 5.47
C VAL A 32 4.14 -17.35 6.34
N LYS A 33 3.83 -17.96 7.49
CA LYS A 33 4.80 -18.57 8.37
C LYS A 33 5.50 -19.77 7.74
N GLU A 34 4.78 -20.63 7.02
CA GLU A 34 5.35 -21.78 6.31
C GLU A 34 6.33 -21.35 5.21
N LYS A 35 6.04 -20.23 4.51
CA LYS A 35 6.95 -19.65 3.51
C LYS A 35 8.17 -18.95 4.13
N ASN A 36 8.17 -18.68 5.43
CA ASN A 36 9.16 -17.88 6.16
C ASN A 36 9.41 -16.49 5.55
N LYS A 37 8.46 -16.00 4.77
CA LYS A 37 8.51 -14.67 4.14
C LYS A 37 7.12 -14.14 3.85
N ILE A 38 7.03 -12.81 3.80
CA ILE A 38 5.86 -12.07 3.31
C ILE A 38 6.30 -11.16 2.16
N VAL A 39 5.63 -11.28 1.02
CA VAL A 39 5.95 -10.49 -0.18
C VAL A 39 5.16 -9.20 -0.14
N LEU A 40 5.88 -8.08 -0.06
CA LEU A 40 5.34 -6.72 -0.02
C LEU A 40 5.27 -6.10 -1.41
N GLY A 41 4.11 -5.68 -1.86
CA GLY A 41 3.92 -4.82 -3.04
C GLY A 41 4.00 -3.34 -2.68
N VAL A 42 4.83 -2.59 -3.40
CA VAL A 42 5.00 -1.13 -3.20
C VAL A 42 5.16 -0.39 -4.53
N SER A 43 4.78 0.89 -4.56
CA SER A 43 5.09 1.86 -5.63
C SER A 43 6.11 2.87 -5.09
N PRO A 44 7.43 2.66 -5.33
CA PRO A 44 8.48 3.41 -4.62
C PRO A 44 8.76 4.78 -5.25
N ASP A 45 7.73 5.60 -5.36
CA ASP A 45 7.73 6.95 -5.94
C ASP A 45 7.10 8.01 -5.01
N TYR A 46 6.92 7.65 -3.72
CA TYR A 46 6.07 8.38 -2.78
C TYR A 46 6.78 8.73 -1.46
N PRO A 47 7.90 9.50 -1.50
CA PRO A 47 8.60 9.91 -0.28
C PRO A 47 7.71 10.80 0.61
N PRO A 48 7.74 10.63 1.95
CA PRO A 48 8.66 9.84 2.75
C PRO A 48 8.16 8.40 3.05
N TYR A 49 7.06 7.96 2.44
CA TYR A 49 6.42 6.66 2.71
C TYR A 49 7.20 5.49 2.11
N GLU A 50 7.41 5.50 0.79
CA GLU A 50 8.23 4.53 0.07
C GLU A 50 8.88 5.18 -1.17
N PHE A 51 10.19 5.04 -1.27
CA PHE A 51 10.94 5.63 -2.37
C PHE A 51 12.28 4.94 -2.60
N LEU A 52 12.84 5.14 -3.79
CA LEU A 52 14.15 4.65 -4.14
C LEU A 52 15.22 5.60 -3.64
N THR A 53 16.24 5.04 -2.95
CA THR A 53 17.47 5.74 -2.61
C THR A 53 18.66 4.93 -3.07
N THR A 54 19.85 5.55 -3.09
CA THR A 54 21.11 4.86 -3.39
C THR A 54 21.94 4.76 -2.11
N GLU A 55 22.22 3.53 -1.67
CA GLU A 55 23.06 3.23 -0.53
C GLU A 55 24.25 2.39 -0.99
N ASN A 56 25.47 2.89 -0.82
CA ASN A 56 26.70 2.22 -1.26
C ASN A 56 26.68 1.83 -2.77
N GLY A 57 26.10 2.67 -3.62
CA GLY A 57 25.98 2.43 -5.06
C GLY A 57 24.84 1.49 -5.47
N ASN A 58 24.08 0.93 -4.51
CA ASN A 58 22.95 0.05 -4.79
C ASN A 58 21.61 0.77 -4.58
N LYS A 59 20.68 0.59 -5.49
CA LYS A 59 19.32 1.08 -5.33
C LYS A 59 18.57 0.25 -4.27
N LYS A 60 17.95 0.94 -3.32
CA LYS A 60 17.17 0.33 -2.24
C LYS A 60 15.85 1.07 -2.10
N VAL A 61 14.78 0.33 -1.86
CA VAL A 61 13.49 0.91 -1.46
C VAL A 61 13.53 1.14 0.05
N VAL A 62 13.22 2.35 0.46
CA VAL A 62 13.18 2.78 1.86
C VAL A 62 11.95 3.65 2.12
N GLY A 63 11.64 3.90 3.39
CA GLY A 63 10.54 4.78 3.78
C GLY A 63 9.79 4.28 5.00
N ALA A 64 8.84 5.07 5.48
CA ALA A 64 8.03 4.73 6.65
C ALA A 64 7.16 3.50 6.43
N ASP A 65 6.65 3.28 5.20
CA ASP A 65 5.87 2.09 4.85
C ASP A 65 6.74 0.82 4.82
N ILE A 66 8.02 0.95 4.45
CA ILE A 66 8.97 -0.16 4.53
C ILE A 66 9.28 -0.51 5.98
N TYR A 67 9.48 0.50 6.84
CA TYR A 67 9.63 0.28 8.27
C TYR A 67 8.40 -0.45 8.84
N LEU A 68 7.18 -0.01 8.52
CA LEU A 68 5.95 -0.67 8.96
C LEU A 68 5.91 -2.15 8.51
N ALA A 69 6.27 -2.42 7.25
CA ALA A 69 6.35 -3.79 6.73
C ALA A 69 7.35 -4.66 7.51
N GLU A 70 8.52 -4.10 7.86
CA GLU A 70 9.53 -4.78 8.67
C GLU A 70 9.02 -5.08 10.10
N GLN A 71 8.26 -4.17 10.72
CA GLN A 71 7.64 -4.42 12.04
C GLN A 71 6.58 -5.52 11.96
N VAL A 72 5.74 -5.52 10.92
CA VAL A 72 4.77 -6.59 10.67
C VAL A 72 5.50 -7.95 10.50
N ALA A 73 6.50 -8.02 9.64
CA ALA A 73 7.26 -9.25 9.41
C ALA A 73 7.96 -9.74 10.67
N LYS A 74 8.55 -8.84 11.47
CA LYS A 74 9.16 -9.15 12.77
C LYS A 74 8.14 -9.77 13.74
N LYS A 75 6.92 -9.20 13.81
CA LYS A 75 5.82 -9.74 14.65
C LYS A 75 5.41 -11.13 14.20
N LEU A 76 5.37 -11.37 12.89
CA LEU A 76 5.01 -12.67 12.32
C LEU A 76 6.14 -13.71 12.37
N GLY A 77 7.38 -13.29 12.64
CA GLY A 77 8.58 -14.13 12.64
C GLY A 77 9.04 -14.56 11.25
N VAL A 78 8.86 -13.67 10.24
CA VAL A 78 9.19 -13.93 8.83
C VAL A 78 10.03 -12.79 8.23
N GLN A 79 10.52 -12.96 6.99
CA GLN A 79 11.28 -11.95 6.26
C GLN A 79 10.38 -11.18 5.30
N VAL A 80 10.72 -9.90 5.00
CA VAL A 80 10.07 -9.11 3.94
C VAL A 80 10.81 -9.32 2.62
N GLU A 81 10.05 -9.63 1.57
CA GLU A 81 10.51 -9.58 0.18
C GLU A 81 9.77 -8.45 -0.56
N ILE A 82 10.49 -7.50 -1.14
CA ILE A 82 9.88 -6.31 -1.77
C ILE A 82 9.69 -6.55 -3.27
N GLN A 83 8.46 -6.32 -3.76
CA GLN A 83 8.10 -6.29 -5.17
C GLN A 83 7.65 -4.88 -5.56
N GLN A 84 8.41 -4.26 -6.47
CA GLN A 84 8.15 -2.90 -6.95
C GLN A 84 7.24 -2.93 -8.18
N MET A 85 6.23 -2.07 -8.21
CA MET A 85 5.33 -1.92 -9.36
C MET A 85 4.62 -0.56 -9.30
N ALA A 86 3.92 -0.18 -10.38
CA ALA A 86 3.10 1.01 -10.40
C ALA A 86 1.91 0.88 -9.44
N PHE A 87 1.49 1.98 -8.82
CA PHE A 87 0.43 2.03 -7.81
C PHE A 87 -0.88 1.38 -8.29
N ASP A 88 -1.34 1.69 -9.50
CA ASP A 88 -2.56 1.14 -10.11
C ASP A 88 -2.52 -0.38 -10.33
N SER A 89 -1.35 -1.00 -10.26
CA SER A 89 -1.14 -2.45 -10.42
C SER A 89 -1.16 -3.23 -9.10
N LEU A 90 -1.03 -2.56 -7.95
CA LEU A 90 -0.82 -3.20 -6.64
C LEU A 90 -1.96 -4.15 -6.25
N ILE A 91 -3.23 -3.70 -6.32
CA ILE A 91 -4.39 -4.53 -5.95
C ILE A 91 -4.56 -5.71 -6.92
N ALA A 92 -4.28 -5.50 -8.22
CA ALA A 92 -4.32 -6.59 -9.19
C ALA A 92 -3.25 -7.66 -8.91
N ALA A 93 -2.03 -7.24 -8.56
CA ALA A 93 -0.93 -8.14 -8.18
C ALA A 93 -1.26 -8.93 -6.91
N LEU A 94 -1.88 -8.29 -5.91
CA LEU A 94 -2.34 -8.93 -4.68
C LEU A 94 -3.40 -9.99 -4.96
N ASN A 95 -4.40 -9.69 -5.79
CA ASN A 95 -5.45 -10.62 -6.18
C ASN A 95 -4.91 -11.79 -7.03
N ALA A 96 -3.85 -11.56 -7.78
CA ALA A 96 -3.13 -12.59 -8.55
C ALA A 96 -2.13 -13.41 -7.71
N ASN A 97 -2.04 -13.20 -6.38
CA ASN A 97 -1.08 -13.83 -5.46
C ASN A 97 0.41 -13.59 -5.84
N LYS A 98 0.71 -12.49 -6.53
CA LYS A 98 2.10 -12.07 -6.80
C LYS A 98 2.75 -11.43 -5.59
N VAL A 99 1.94 -10.83 -4.72
CA VAL A 99 2.32 -10.25 -3.44
C VAL A 99 1.36 -10.76 -2.35
N ASP A 100 1.81 -10.77 -1.09
CA ASP A 100 1.02 -11.22 0.05
C ASP A 100 0.34 -10.06 0.78
N MET A 101 0.96 -8.88 0.78
CA MET A 101 0.42 -7.64 1.32
C MET A 101 0.85 -6.45 0.47
N VAL A 102 0.13 -5.32 0.60
CA VAL A 102 0.48 -4.03 0.00
C VAL A 102 0.52 -2.98 1.11
N ILE A 103 1.61 -2.21 1.17
CA ILE A 103 1.74 -1.01 1.99
C ILE A 103 2.34 0.05 1.06
N SER A 104 1.53 1.03 0.66
CA SER A 104 1.89 2.04 -0.34
C SER A 104 0.87 3.19 -0.32
N GLY A 105 0.62 3.75 0.87
CA GLY A 105 -0.33 4.83 1.05
C GLY A 105 -1.76 4.50 0.58
N VAL A 106 -2.20 3.23 0.65
CA VAL A 106 -3.50 2.81 0.10
C VAL A 106 -4.65 3.15 1.03
N ASN A 107 -5.65 3.86 0.52
CA ASN A 107 -6.84 4.25 1.28
C ASN A 107 -7.91 3.14 1.26
N PRO A 108 -8.56 2.82 2.41
CA PRO A 108 -9.55 1.77 2.53
C PRO A 108 -10.95 2.21 2.09
N THR A 109 -11.12 2.60 0.82
CA THR A 109 -12.42 3.01 0.27
C THR A 109 -13.41 1.85 0.26
N GLU A 110 -14.72 2.17 0.31
CA GLU A 110 -15.77 1.15 0.26
C GLU A 110 -15.74 0.33 -1.04
N GLU A 111 -15.29 0.93 -2.14
CA GLU A 111 -15.10 0.21 -3.39
C GLU A 111 -13.98 -0.84 -3.26
N ARG A 112 -12.82 -0.44 -2.74
CA ARG A 112 -11.67 -1.34 -2.55
C ARG A 112 -11.96 -2.45 -1.56
N LYS A 113 -12.71 -2.17 -0.47
CA LYS A 113 -13.13 -3.16 0.53
C LYS A 113 -13.97 -4.31 -0.06
N LYS A 114 -14.63 -4.10 -1.20
CA LYS A 114 -15.34 -5.18 -1.91
C LYS A 114 -14.37 -6.23 -2.49
N ALA A 115 -13.16 -5.80 -2.89
CA ALA A 115 -12.19 -6.63 -3.59
C ALA A 115 -11.04 -7.14 -2.72
N VAL A 116 -10.73 -6.46 -1.61
CA VAL A 116 -9.59 -6.74 -0.73
C VAL A 116 -9.97 -6.54 0.74
N ASP A 117 -9.13 -7.04 1.66
CA ASP A 117 -9.25 -6.78 3.10
C ASP A 117 -8.21 -5.74 3.51
N PHE A 118 -8.56 -4.95 4.53
CA PHE A 118 -7.72 -3.90 5.07
C PHE A 118 -7.43 -4.13 6.55
N SER A 119 -6.26 -3.71 6.99
CA SER A 119 -5.96 -3.47 8.39
C SER A 119 -6.72 -2.25 8.93
N ASP A 120 -6.55 -1.97 10.21
CA ASP A 120 -6.83 -0.65 10.75
C ASP A 120 -5.97 0.40 10.02
N VAL A 121 -6.44 1.67 10.03
CA VAL A 121 -5.70 2.80 9.46
C VAL A 121 -4.45 3.04 10.30
N TYR A 122 -3.27 3.04 9.66
CA TYR A 122 -1.99 3.27 10.34
C TYR A 122 -1.57 4.74 10.35
N TYR A 123 -1.99 5.52 9.35
CA TYR A 123 -1.69 6.94 9.24
C TYR A 123 -2.78 7.69 8.47
N THR A 124 -2.86 9.02 8.64
CA THR A 124 -3.80 9.89 7.93
C THR A 124 -3.06 11.13 7.45
N SER A 125 -3.19 11.46 6.16
CA SER A 125 -2.62 12.66 5.56
C SER A 125 -3.69 13.50 4.88
N LYS A 126 -3.37 14.76 4.56
CA LYS A 126 -4.28 15.67 3.88
C LYS A 126 -3.90 15.80 2.41
N GLY A 127 -4.89 15.73 1.52
CA GLY A 127 -4.69 16.03 0.11
C GLY A 127 -4.55 17.54 -0.11
N ILE A 128 -3.50 17.97 -0.80
CA ILE A 128 -3.27 19.38 -1.12
C ILE A 128 -2.87 19.58 -2.57
N PHE A 129 -3.17 20.76 -3.09
CA PHE A 129 -2.75 21.16 -4.43
C PHE A 129 -1.38 21.84 -4.38
N VAL A 130 -0.47 21.35 -5.21
CA VAL A 130 0.82 21.98 -5.48
C VAL A 130 0.75 22.69 -6.82
N VAL A 131 1.19 23.93 -6.90
CA VAL A 131 1.18 24.77 -8.10
C VAL A 131 2.55 25.42 -8.31
N ASN A 132 2.84 25.93 -9.52
CA ASN A 132 4.05 26.73 -9.73
C ASN A 132 4.01 28.01 -8.91
N LYS A 133 5.16 28.52 -8.47
CA LYS A 133 5.26 29.75 -7.64
C LYS A 133 4.68 30.99 -8.31
N ASP A 134 4.82 31.08 -9.63
CA ASP A 134 4.30 32.19 -10.44
C ASP A 134 2.81 32.04 -10.80
N SER A 135 2.21 30.89 -10.50
CA SER A 135 0.78 30.66 -10.73
C SER A 135 -0.08 31.26 -9.62
N GLU A 136 -1.35 31.53 -9.95
CA GLU A 136 -2.35 31.89 -8.97
C GLU A 136 -2.60 30.78 -7.96
N GLN A 137 -2.97 31.16 -6.75
CA GLN A 137 -3.36 30.24 -5.70
C GLN A 137 -4.70 29.57 -6.02
N ILE A 138 -4.82 28.28 -5.72
CA ILE A 138 -6.10 27.58 -5.66
C ILE A 138 -6.64 27.75 -4.23
N LYS A 139 -7.75 28.45 -4.08
CA LYS A 139 -8.40 28.74 -2.79
C LYS A 139 -9.75 28.04 -2.65
N SER A 140 -10.30 27.58 -3.78
CA SER A 140 -11.62 26.97 -3.86
C SER A 140 -11.74 26.07 -5.08
N VAL A 141 -12.80 25.25 -5.13
CA VAL A 141 -13.16 24.45 -6.31
C VAL A 141 -13.35 25.32 -7.56
N ALA A 142 -13.85 26.55 -7.42
CA ALA A 142 -14.06 27.46 -8.55
C ALA A 142 -12.75 27.81 -9.26
N ASP A 143 -11.63 27.87 -8.55
CA ASP A 143 -10.31 28.19 -9.11
C ASP A 143 -9.73 27.05 -9.95
N LEU A 144 -10.31 25.85 -9.85
CA LEU A 144 -9.94 24.68 -10.66
C LEU A 144 -10.59 24.67 -12.05
N LYS A 145 -11.55 25.56 -12.28
CA LYS A 145 -12.24 25.64 -13.56
C LYS A 145 -11.24 25.91 -14.69
N ASN A 146 -11.27 25.07 -15.72
CA ASN A 146 -10.36 25.12 -16.87
C ASN A 146 -8.87 24.83 -16.55
N LYS A 147 -8.53 24.47 -15.33
CA LYS A 147 -7.16 24.05 -14.97
C LYS A 147 -6.97 22.56 -15.28
N LYS A 148 -5.77 22.19 -15.68
CA LYS A 148 -5.35 20.81 -15.86
C LYS A 148 -4.67 20.32 -14.60
N ILE A 149 -5.24 19.27 -13.97
CA ILE A 149 -4.78 18.73 -12.70
C ILE A 149 -4.08 17.40 -12.91
N GLY A 150 -2.89 17.24 -12.34
CA GLY A 150 -2.17 15.99 -12.27
C GLY A 150 -2.55 15.20 -11.03
N VAL A 151 -2.80 13.91 -11.19
CA VAL A 151 -3.10 12.95 -10.12
C VAL A 151 -2.39 11.63 -10.39
N GLN A 152 -2.06 10.87 -9.35
CA GLN A 152 -1.54 9.52 -9.55
C GLN A 152 -2.66 8.59 -10.00
N LYS A 153 -2.40 7.83 -11.06
CA LYS A 153 -3.36 6.92 -11.67
C LYS A 153 -3.79 5.83 -10.69
N GLY A 154 -5.09 5.59 -10.60
CA GLY A 154 -5.69 4.61 -9.68
C GLY A 154 -5.76 5.08 -8.21
N SER A 155 -5.34 6.32 -7.91
CA SER A 155 -5.45 6.89 -6.55
C SER A 155 -6.85 7.39 -6.24
N THR A 156 -7.14 7.59 -4.95
CA THR A 156 -8.37 8.28 -4.50
C THR A 156 -8.43 9.73 -4.98
N TYR A 157 -7.28 10.35 -5.25
CA TYR A 157 -7.23 11.71 -5.80
C TYR A 157 -7.72 11.77 -7.26
N GLU A 158 -7.50 10.71 -8.05
CA GLU A 158 -8.10 10.62 -9.39
C GLU A 158 -9.63 10.52 -9.29
N THR A 159 -10.14 9.67 -8.40
CA THR A 159 -11.58 9.56 -8.13
C THR A 159 -12.16 10.88 -7.61
N TYR A 160 -11.49 11.53 -6.67
CA TYR A 160 -11.88 12.82 -6.11
C TYR A 160 -12.00 13.91 -7.20
N ALA A 161 -11.00 14.00 -8.11
CA ALA A 161 -11.03 14.94 -9.21
C ALA A 161 -12.23 14.70 -10.14
N LYS A 162 -12.57 13.45 -10.43
CA LYS A 162 -13.68 13.09 -11.31
C LYS A 162 -15.05 13.25 -10.64
N GLU A 163 -15.20 12.73 -9.43
CA GLU A 163 -16.51 12.57 -8.79
C GLU A 163 -16.89 13.72 -7.87
N GLN A 164 -15.93 14.25 -7.10
CA GLN A 164 -16.20 15.33 -6.15
C GLN A 164 -16.01 16.71 -6.79
N LEU A 165 -14.89 16.90 -7.49
CA LEU A 165 -14.62 18.16 -8.20
C LEU A 165 -15.35 18.24 -9.54
N LYS A 166 -15.90 17.13 -10.04
CA LYS A 166 -16.63 17.02 -11.33
C LYS A 166 -15.85 17.61 -12.50
N MET A 167 -14.56 17.35 -12.52
CA MET A 167 -13.68 17.82 -13.58
C MET A 167 -13.88 16.98 -14.86
N ASP A 168 -13.80 17.63 -16.01
CA ASP A 168 -13.76 16.92 -17.30
C ASP A 168 -12.51 16.06 -17.39
N ASP A 169 -12.60 14.84 -17.93
CA ASP A 169 -11.45 13.93 -18.12
C ASP A 169 -10.28 14.56 -18.88
N LYS A 170 -10.55 15.45 -19.85
CA LYS A 170 -9.52 16.20 -20.59
C LYS A 170 -8.65 17.11 -19.68
N ASN A 171 -9.18 17.48 -18.51
CA ASN A 171 -8.54 18.34 -17.52
C ASN A 171 -7.88 17.54 -16.40
N ILE A 172 -7.94 16.21 -16.43
CA ILE A 172 -7.30 15.32 -15.48
C ILE A 172 -6.16 14.60 -16.19
N GLN A 173 -4.92 14.80 -15.73
CA GLN A 173 -3.77 14.04 -16.20
C GLN A 173 -3.39 13.00 -15.14
N ALA A 174 -3.77 11.75 -15.38
CA ALA A 174 -3.41 10.62 -14.53
C ALA A 174 -2.10 10.01 -15.03
N LEU A 175 -1.03 10.07 -14.20
CA LEU A 175 0.26 9.42 -14.48
C LEU A 175 0.55 8.34 -13.44
N THR A 176 1.42 7.40 -13.81
CA THR A 176 1.75 6.23 -12.97
C THR A 176 2.56 6.59 -11.72
N ASP A 177 3.31 7.69 -11.76
CA ASP A 177 4.21 8.10 -10.67
C ASP A 177 4.14 9.60 -10.38
N VAL A 178 4.38 9.96 -9.12
CA VAL A 178 4.33 11.36 -8.64
C VAL A 178 5.49 12.21 -9.17
N PRO A 179 6.73 11.71 -9.29
CA PRO A 179 7.83 12.47 -9.88
C PRO A 179 7.52 12.98 -11.30
N SER A 180 6.89 12.16 -12.15
CA SER A 180 6.45 12.58 -13.49
C SER A 180 5.42 13.69 -13.46
N LEU A 181 4.46 13.65 -12.51
CA LEU A 181 3.48 14.71 -12.29
C LEU A 181 4.14 16.03 -11.90
N LEU A 182 5.10 15.98 -10.96
CA LEU A 182 5.84 17.17 -10.52
C LEU A 182 6.72 17.73 -11.66
N GLN A 183 7.28 16.88 -12.50
CA GLN A 183 8.03 17.31 -13.69
C GLN A 183 7.11 17.98 -14.73
N ASP A 184 5.90 17.45 -14.93
CA ASP A 184 4.91 18.06 -15.83
C ASP A 184 4.37 19.38 -15.26
N LEU A 185 4.22 19.50 -13.93
CA LEU A 185 3.89 20.77 -13.28
C LEU A 185 4.99 21.82 -13.51
N LYS A 186 6.26 21.46 -13.27
CA LYS A 186 7.42 22.31 -13.49
C LYS A 186 7.50 22.80 -14.94
N ASN A 187 7.22 21.91 -15.89
CA ASN A 187 7.20 22.22 -17.32
C ASN A 187 5.92 22.95 -17.79
N LYS A 188 5.02 23.31 -16.88
CA LYS A 188 3.74 23.99 -17.15
C LYS A 188 2.83 23.24 -18.13
N LYS A 189 2.94 21.90 -18.18
CA LYS A 189 2.03 21.04 -18.96
C LYS A 189 0.72 20.80 -18.21
N ILE A 190 0.75 20.92 -16.87
CA ILE A 190 -0.39 20.91 -15.97
C ILE A 190 -0.30 22.11 -15.02
N ASP A 191 -1.43 22.51 -14.48
CA ASP A 191 -1.56 23.72 -13.64
C ASP A 191 -1.36 23.42 -12.15
N ALA A 192 -1.72 22.22 -11.72
CA ALA A 192 -1.56 21.77 -10.34
C ALA A 192 -1.39 20.26 -10.26
N VAL A 193 -0.85 19.77 -9.13
CA VAL A 193 -0.80 18.37 -8.75
C VAL A 193 -1.51 18.20 -7.42
N LEU A 194 -2.39 17.20 -7.29
CA LEU A 194 -3.06 16.85 -6.05
C LEU A 194 -2.33 15.64 -5.43
N ILE A 195 -1.71 15.86 -4.29
CA ILE A 195 -0.90 14.88 -3.53
C ILE A 195 -1.03 15.11 -2.03
N PRO A 196 -0.62 14.16 -1.15
CA PRO A 196 -0.57 14.38 0.28
C PRO A 196 0.35 15.52 0.67
N ASP A 197 0.06 16.17 1.77
CA ASP A 197 0.81 17.32 2.29
C ASP A 197 2.24 16.96 2.69
N ASP A 198 2.48 15.74 3.19
CA ASP A 198 3.83 15.26 3.51
C ASP A 198 4.69 15.09 2.25
N VAL A 199 4.12 14.50 1.20
CA VAL A 199 4.78 14.36 -0.11
C VAL A 199 5.05 15.73 -0.74
N ALA A 200 4.10 16.65 -0.65
CA ALA A 200 4.26 18.00 -1.17
C ALA A 200 5.38 18.78 -0.46
N LYS A 201 5.50 18.65 0.88
CA LYS A 201 6.58 19.25 1.65
C LYS A 201 7.96 18.77 1.19
N ILE A 202 8.09 17.45 0.92
CA ILE A 202 9.32 16.88 0.37
C ILE A 202 9.58 17.40 -1.05
N ALA A 203 8.55 17.43 -1.90
CA ALA A 203 8.67 17.95 -3.26
C ALA A 203 9.17 19.39 -3.30
N MET A 204 8.73 20.27 -2.37
CA MET A 204 9.17 21.66 -2.27
C MET A 204 10.66 21.81 -1.90
N ASN A 205 11.28 20.82 -1.25
CA ASN A 205 12.71 20.84 -1.01
C ASN A 205 13.53 20.59 -2.30
N LYS A 206 12.98 19.77 -3.20
CA LYS A 206 13.62 19.41 -4.48
C LYS A 206 13.26 20.40 -5.60
N TYR A 207 12.02 20.85 -5.64
CA TYR A 207 11.50 21.76 -6.67
C TYR A 207 11.27 23.14 -6.06
N THR A 208 12.23 24.04 -6.22
CA THR A 208 12.21 25.38 -5.61
C THR A 208 11.24 26.35 -6.28
N ASP A 209 10.67 25.98 -7.42
CA ASP A 209 9.74 26.73 -8.27
C ASP A 209 8.27 26.37 -8.07
N ILE A 210 7.96 25.50 -7.11
CA ILE A 210 6.59 25.13 -6.72
C ILE A 210 6.21 25.70 -5.35
N LYS A 211 4.91 25.74 -5.07
CA LYS A 211 4.33 26.13 -3.77
C LYS A 211 3.06 25.32 -3.48
N ILE A 212 2.78 25.17 -2.19
CA ILE A 212 1.52 24.58 -1.71
C ILE A 212 0.42 25.64 -1.84
N SER A 213 -0.74 25.21 -2.34
CA SER A 213 -1.95 26.00 -2.40
C SER A 213 -2.72 25.96 -1.07
N SER A 214 -3.58 26.95 -0.83
CA SER A 214 -4.36 27.02 0.42
C SER A 214 -5.62 26.15 0.42
N PHE A 215 -6.07 25.67 -0.75
CA PHE A 215 -7.20 24.75 -0.85
C PHE A 215 -6.73 23.32 -0.62
N THR A 216 -7.46 22.60 0.24
CA THR A 216 -7.17 21.21 0.62
C THR A 216 -8.32 20.30 0.16
N ALA A 217 -8.01 19.02 -0.05
CA ALA A 217 -8.99 17.99 -0.37
C ALA A 217 -9.47 17.26 0.91
N ASP A 218 -9.63 17.98 2.01
CA ASP A 218 -9.85 17.44 3.37
C ASP A 218 -11.24 16.83 3.60
N ASN A 219 -12.17 16.98 2.69
CA ASN A 219 -13.58 16.67 2.94
C ASN A 219 -13.96 15.20 2.64
N ASP A 220 -13.00 14.39 2.23
CA ASP A 220 -13.24 12.97 1.98
C ASP A 220 -12.44 12.10 2.97
N PRO A 221 -13.10 11.57 4.04
CA PRO A 221 -12.43 10.68 5.00
C PRO A 221 -11.85 9.42 4.36
N GLU A 222 -12.42 8.95 3.24
CA GLU A 222 -11.92 7.79 2.52
C GLU A 222 -10.61 8.08 1.77
N ALA A 223 -10.35 9.35 1.43
CA ALA A 223 -9.13 9.76 0.74
C ALA A 223 -7.96 10.05 1.67
N THR A 224 -8.13 10.05 2.98
CA THR A 224 -7.13 10.52 3.96
C THR A 224 -6.48 9.42 4.78
N GLY A 225 -7.18 8.32 5.07
CA GLY A 225 -6.65 7.19 5.85
C GLY A 225 -5.81 6.26 4.99
N MET A 226 -4.71 5.72 5.54
CA MET A 226 -3.86 4.73 4.89
C MET A 226 -3.89 3.42 5.67
N ALA A 227 -4.06 2.29 4.98
CA ALA A 227 -4.15 0.98 5.61
C ALA A 227 -3.38 -0.08 4.81
N ILE A 228 -2.95 -1.14 5.50
CA ILE A 228 -2.30 -2.30 4.87
C ILE A 228 -3.37 -3.13 4.17
N VAL A 229 -3.07 -3.56 2.94
CA VAL A 229 -4.01 -4.30 2.09
C VAL A 229 -3.61 -5.76 2.01
N PHE A 230 -4.61 -6.63 2.14
CA PHE A 230 -4.50 -8.08 1.96
C PHE A 230 -5.51 -8.57 0.93
N LYS A 231 -5.20 -9.67 0.24
CA LYS A 231 -6.16 -10.33 -0.64
C LYS A 231 -7.41 -10.69 0.17
N LYS A 232 -8.60 -10.52 -0.43
CA LYS A 232 -9.88 -10.86 0.20
C LYS A 232 -9.88 -12.28 0.74
N GLY A 233 -10.05 -12.42 2.05
CA GLY A 233 -10.15 -13.71 2.72
C GLY A 233 -11.50 -14.37 2.48
N LYS A 234 -11.49 -15.71 2.35
CA LYS A 234 -12.72 -16.52 2.37
C LYS A 234 -12.90 -17.09 3.77
N ASN A 235 -14.14 -17.03 4.29
CA ASN A 235 -14.46 -17.62 5.60
C ASN A 235 -13.47 -17.22 6.70
N ASP A 236 -13.22 -15.91 6.84
CA ASP A 236 -12.35 -15.32 7.86
C ASP A 236 -10.89 -15.81 7.84
N SER A 237 -10.39 -16.31 6.69
CA SER A 237 -9.02 -16.84 6.58
C SER A 237 -7.92 -15.81 6.90
N ASN A 238 -8.23 -14.50 6.83
CA ASN A 238 -7.30 -13.42 7.18
C ASN A 238 -7.42 -12.95 8.63
N LYS A 239 -8.41 -13.41 9.40
CA LYS A 239 -8.71 -12.87 10.73
C LYS A 239 -7.49 -12.83 11.65
N GLU A 240 -6.82 -13.97 11.85
CA GLU A 240 -5.66 -14.04 12.73
C GLU A 240 -4.49 -13.19 12.22
N LEU A 241 -4.29 -13.11 10.90
CA LEU A 241 -3.27 -12.25 10.31
C LEU A 241 -3.57 -10.79 10.58
N LEU A 242 -4.80 -10.34 10.34
CA LEU A 242 -5.24 -8.97 10.60
C LEU A 242 -5.15 -8.61 12.09
N GLU A 243 -5.50 -9.50 13.01
CA GLU A 243 -5.33 -9.30 14.45
C GLU A 243 -3.86 -9.03 14.82
N GLN A 244 -2.91 -9.80 14.26
CA GLN A 244 -1.48 -9.58 14.51
C GLN A 244 -0.99 -8.26 13.91
N VAL A 245 -1.43 -7.94 12.71
CA VAL A 245 -1.09 -6.70 12.00
C VAL A 245 -1.65 -5.48 12.75
N ASN A 246 -2.91 -5.51 13.16
CA ASN A 246 -3.54 -4.41 13.89
C ASN A 246 -2.90 -4.20 15.27
N ALA A 247 -2.43 -5.27 15.91
CA ALA A 247 -1.64 -5.15 17.14
C ALA A 247 -0.31 -4.39 16.91
N VAL A 248 0.36 -4.62 15.76
CA VAL A 248 1.56 -3.85 15.37
C VAL A 248 1.22 -2.40 15.10
N ILE A 249 0.15 -2.13 14.35
CA ILE A 249 -0.29 -0.76 14.05
C ILE A 249 -0.57 0.00 15.35
N LYS A 250 -1.31 -0.62 16.29
CA LYS A 250 -1.58 -0.01 17.59
C LYS A 250 -0.31 0.31 18.37
N GLU A 251 0.65 -0.62 18.43
CA GLU A 251 1.93 -0.41 19.11
C GLU A 251 2.71 0.76 18.51
N ILE A 252 2.76 0.85 17.18
CA ILE A 252 3.44 1.91 16.42
C ILE A 252 2.78 3.28 16.68
N GLN A 253 1.44 3.32 16.72
CA GLN A 253 0.68 4.54 17.00
C GLN A 253 0.87 5.01 18.44
N ASP A 254 0.78 4.10 19.43
CA ASP A 254 0.98 4.41 20.85
C ASP A 254 2.39 5.00 21.10
N GLN A 255 3.40 4.58 20.34
CA GLN A 255 4.79 5.06 20.42
C GLN A 255 5.08 6.25 19.52
N LYS A 256 4.16 6.66 18.66
CA LYS A 256 4.36 7.62 17.56
C LYS A 256 5.58 7.25 16.72
N ALA A 257 5.76 5.95 16.46
CA ALA A 257 6.95 5.46 15.78
C ALA A 257 6.87 5.73 14.28
N PHE A 258 5.68 5.68 13.69
CA PHE A 258 5.49 5.97 12.27
C PHE A 258 5.82 7.42 11.92
N GLU A 259 5.37 8.38 12.74
CA GLU A 259 5.67 9.81 12.57
C GLU A 259 7.19 10.08 12.69
N LYS A 260 7.88 9.40 13.61
CA LYS A 260 9.34 9.52 13.73
C LYS A 260 10.06 8.99 12.48
N GLU A 261 9.57 7.89 11.92
CA GLU A 261 10.13 7.35 10.68
C GLU A 261 9.79 8.24 9.47
N LEU A 262 8.58 8.85 9.42
CA LEU A 262 8.27 9.87 8.42
C LEU A 262 9.27 11.04 8.46
N ASP A 263 9.54 11.59 9.64
CA ASP A 263 10.51 12.68 9.83
C ASP A 263 11.93 12.27 9.41
N LYS A 264 12.33 11.05 9.74
CA LYS A 264 13.64 10.49 9.37
C LYS A 264 13.73 10.34 7.85
N TYR A 265 12.76 9.71 7.21
CA TYR A 265 12.79 9.48 5.77
C TYR A 265 12.52 10.74 4.94
N ALA A 266 11.85 11.74 5.52
CA ALA A 266 11.78 13.08 4.92
C ALA A 266 13.18 13.70 4.75
N LYS A 267 14.04 13.55 5.75
CA LYS A 267 15.46 14.03 5.66
C LYS A 267 16.27 13.22 4.64
N VAL A 268 16.06 11.88 4.60
CA VAL A 268 16.72 11.03 3.61
C VAL A 268 16.28 11.40 2.19
N ALA A 269 14.96 11.58 1.97
CA ALA A 269 14.42 11.95 0.67
C ALA A 269 14.92 13.32 0.19
N ALA A 270 15.08 14.29 1.11
CA ALA A 270 15.62 15.61 0.78
C ALA A 270 17.10 15.58 0.36
N GLN A 271 17.85 14.52 0.71
CA GLN A 271 19.26 14.31 0.38
C GLN A 271 19.47 13.35 -0.80
N SER A 272 18.40 12.66 -1.23
CA SER A 272 18.46 11.71 -2.35
C SER A 272 18.36 12.48 -3.68
N GLU A 273 19.34 12.26 -4.57
CA GLU A 273 19.38 12.86 -5.91
C GLU A 273 18.33 12.24 -6.86
#